data_f27c2a29c1e501846631517d3d10e668
#
_entry.id   f27c2a29c1e501846631517d3d10e668
#
_cell.length_a   1.000
_cell.length_b   1.000
_cell.length_c   1.000
_cell.angle_alpha   90.00
_cell.angle_beta   90.00
_cell.angle_gamma   90.00
#
_symmetry.space_group_name_H-M   'P 1'
#
loop_
_entity.id
_entity.type
_entity.pdbx_description
1 polymer ?
#
loop_
_entity_poly.entity_id
_entity_poly.type
_entity_poly.pdbx_seq_one_letter_code
_entity_poly.pdbx_strand_id
1 'polypeptide(L)'
;MKKQLNKIVLLLLSVVVLNSCESDDKAIDQVFDGVEYGAVLRNLGILNQSFSLSDPNSFFGITVEEQDEEYGALLDVVNVYTTYTDNNGNGNSQPEALVKTYTAGDFTIGDKGLPVADIMVTLGEASTAVGVPNYGVGDNYKMRLELVLTDGRSFSSSST
;
A
#
# COMPACT_ATOMS: atom_id res chain seq x y z
N MET A 1 63.59 26.60 26.45
CA MET A 1 62.19 26.92 26.81
C MET A 1 61.32 27.22 25.55
N LYS A 2 61.75 28.08 24.63
CA LYS A 2 60.92 28.41 23.41
C LYS A 2 60.51 27.19 22.55
N LYS A 3 61.39 26.18 22.35
CA LYS A 3 61.08 24.97 21.57
C LYS A 3 60.00 24.07 22.20
N GLN A 4 59.89 24.03 23.51
CA GLN A 4 58.88 23.27 24.22
C GLN A 4 57.53 23.99 24.18
N LEU A 5 57.52 25.32 24.30
CA LEU A 5 56.35 26.15 24.21
C LEU A 5 55.69 26.00 22.82
N ASN A 6 56.47 26.02 21.74
CA ASN A 6 55.96 25.83 20.38
C ASN A 6 55.33 24.45 20.18
N LYS A 7 55.87 23.39 20.80
CA LYS A 7 55.27 22.05 20.74
C LYS A 7 53.93 21.98 21.46
N ILE A 8 53.80 22.63 22.62
CA ILE A 8 52.58 22.69 23.41
C ILE A 8 51.49 23.49 22.64
N VAL A 9 51.86 24.62 22.03
CA VAL A 9 50.93 25.43 21.24
C VAL A 9 50.45 24.65 19.98
N LEU A 10 51.34 23.91 19.32
CA LEU A 10 50.98 23.09 18.17
C LEU A 10 50.05 21.94 18.54
N LEU A 11 50.27 21.32 19.75
CA LEU A 11 49.41 20.26 20.26
C LEU A 11 48.03 20.78 20.68
N LEU A 12 47.96 21.98 21.28
CA LEU A 12 46.68 22.63 21.59
C LEU A 12 45.90 23.04 20.34
N LEU A 13 46.59 23.52 19.30
CA LEU A 13 45.95 23.88 18.03
C LEU A 13 45.36 22.66 17.31
N SER A 14 46.03 21.48 17.43
CA SER A 14 45.49 20.25 16.79
C SER A 14 44.24 19.69 17.48
N VAL A 15 44.04 19.96 18.77
CA VAL A 15 42.82 19.53 19.50
C VAL A 15 41.61 20.36 19.13
N VAL A 16 41.80 21.63 18.74
CA VAL A 16 40.68 22.53 18.37
C VAL A 16 40.09 22.18 17.00
N VAL A 17 40.87 21.62 16.06
CA VAL A 17 40.39 21.22 14.73
C VAL A 17 39.62 19.89 14.73
N LEU A 18 39.64 19.12 15.83
CA LEU A 18 38.91 17.86 15.92
C LEU A 18 37.47 18.02 16.44
N ASN A 19 37.08 19.23 16.87
CA ASN A 19 35.69 19.58 17.16
C ASN A 19 35.02 20.23 15.94
N SER A 20 35.19 19.64 14.77
CA SER A 20 34.26 19.90 13.64
C SER A 20 32.96 19.26 14.03
N CYS A 21 32.11 20.04 14.67
CA CYS A 21 30.75 19.70 14.98
C CYS A 21 30.08 19.28 13.69
N GLU A 22 29.70 18.02 13.57
CA GLU A 22 28.66 17.63 12.67
C GLU A 22 27.43 18.40 13.14
N SER A 23 27.07 19.47 12.45
CA SER A 23 25.78 20.12 12.67
C SER A 23 24.73 19.17 12.11
N ASP A 24 23.85 18.67 12.97
CA ASP A 24 22.64 17.91 12.62
C ASP A 24 21.66 18.74 11.76
N ASP A 25 22.07 19.91 11.30
CA ASP A 25 21.25 20.91 10.62
C ASP A 25 21.77 21.17 9.20
N LYS A 26 22.18 20.10 8.50
CA LYS A 26 22.48 20.22 7.08
C LYS A 26 21.19 20.44 6.31
N ALA A 27 21.21 21.34 5.34
CA ALA A 27 20.03 21.62 4.48
C ALA A 27 19.46 20.36 3.81
N ILE A 28 20.27 19.30 3.69
CA ILE A 28 19.85 18.00 3.16
C ILE A 28 19.01 17.23 4.19
N ASP A 29 19.32 17.31 5.47
CA ASP A 29 18.57 16.63 6.53
C ASP A 29 17.18 17.27 6.67
N GLN A 30 17.05 18.59 6.53
CA GLN A 30 15.78 19.31 6.50
C GLN A 30 14.90 18.95 5.29
N VAL A 31 15.50 18.54 4.17
CA VAL A 31 14.75 18.08 3.00
C VAL A 31 14.18 16.69 3.23
N PHE A 32 14.86 15.84 4.00
CA PHE A 32 14.39 14.48 4.30
C PHE A 32 13.41 14.43 5.48
N ASP A 33 13.46 15.37 6.43
CA ASP A 33 12.55 15.45 7.58
C ASP A 33 11.07 15.66 7.20
N GLY A 34 10.79 16.02 5.94
CA GLY A 34 9.43 16.22 5.43
C GLY A 34 9.05 15.27 4.30
N VAL A 35 9.86 14.27 3.98
CA VAL A 35 9.57 13.30 2.93
C VAL A 35 8.72 12.18 3.51
N GLU A 36 7.43 12.19 3.21
CA GLU A 36 6.57 11.04 3.49
C GLU A 36 6.82 9.96 2.43
N TYR A 37 7.17 8.78 2.88
CA TYR A 37 7.31 7.62 2.00
C TYR A 37 5.92 7.04 1.71
N GLY A 38 5.68 6.71 0.44
CA GLY A 38 4.44 6.07 0.01
C GLY A 38 4.46 4.57 0.26
N ALA A 39 3.28 3.98 0.17
CA ALA A 39 3.14 2.53 0.07
C ALA A 39 2.40 2.17 -1.23
N VAL A 40 2.64 0.98 -1.74
CA VAL A 40 2.04 0.50 -2.98
C VAL A 40 1.57 -0.94 -2.84
N LEU A 41 0.37 -1.20 -3.33
CA LEU A 41 -0.14 -2.54 -3.54
C LEU A 41 0.06 -2.90 -5.01
N ARG A 42 1.06 -3.71 -5.30
CA ARG A 42 1.47 -4.09 -6.65
C ARG A 42 0.75 -5.35 -7.09
N ASN A 43 0.11 -5.33 -8.26
CA ASN A 43 -0.46 -6.52 -8.87
C ASN A 43 0.67 -7.38 -9.46
N LEU A 44 0.81 -8.62 -8.98
CA LEU A 44 1.77 -9.61 -9.48
C LEU A 44 1.18 -10.50 -10.57
N GLY A 45 -0.15 -10.70 -10.54
CA GLY A 45 -0.82 -11.58 -11.48
C GLY A 45 -2.33 -11.57 -11.34
N ILE A 46 -2.98 -11.97 -12.41
CA ILE A 46 -4.43 -12.07 -12.48
C ILE A 46 -4.80 -13.55 -12.40
N LEU A 47 -5.61 -13.89 -11.41
CA LEU A 47 -6.14 -15.24 -11.22
C LEU A 47 -7.41 -15.43 -12.06
N ASN A 48 -8.32 -14.46 -11.99
CA ASN A 48 -9.52 -14.42 -12.81
C ASN A 48 -10.10 -12.99 -12.88
N GLN A 49 -10.69 -12.60 -14.03
CA GLN A 49 -11.23 -11.25 -14.26
C GLN A 49 -12.73 -11.25 -14.58
N SER A 50 -13.38 -12.39 -14.67
CA SER A 50 -14.77 -12.45 -15.08
C SER A 50 -15.59 -13.37 -14.19
N PHE A 51 -16.83 -12.94 -13.93
CA PHE A 51 -17.80 -13.74 -13.22
C PHE A 51 -18.62 -14.61 -14.18
N SER A 52 -18.97 -15.81 -13.74
CA SER A 52 -19.97 -16.65 -14.40
C SER A 52 -21.33 -16.39 -13.76
N LEU A 53 -22.32 -15.93 -14.55
CA LEU A 53 -23.65 -15.62 -14.03
C LEU A 53 -24.40 -16.85 -13.49
N SER A 54 -24.02 -18.05 -13.93
CA SER A 54 -24.62 -19.31 -13.47
C SER A 54 -24.00 -19.86 -12.19
N ASP A 55 -22.90 -19.26 -11.72
CA ASP A 55 -22.18 -19.71 -10.54
C ASP A 55 -21.86 -18.52 -9.60
N PRO A 56 -22.60 -18.38 -8.50
CA PRO A 56 -22.35 -17.33 -7.53
C PRO A 56 -21.00 -17.46 -6.80
N ASN A 57 -20.32 -18.62 -6.89
CA ASN A 57 -18.98 -18.84 -6.35
C ASN A 57 -17.89 -18.50 -7.38
N SER A 58 -18.26 -18.17 -8.63
CA SER A 58 -17.25 -17.61 -9.56
C SER A 58 -16.66 -16.34 -8.96
N PHE A 59 -15.38 -16.11 -9.18
CA PHE A 59 -14.66 -15.07 -8.45
C PHE A 59 -13.86 -14.15 -9.38
N PHE A 60 -13.68 -12.92 -8.95
CA PHE A 60 -12.58 -12.05 -9.35
C PHE A 60 -11.38 -12.37 -8.45
N GLY A 61 -10.17 -12.42 -9.03
CA GLY A 61 -8.98 -12.71 -8.24
C GLY A 61 -7.71 -12.13 -8.85
N ILE A 62 -6.88 -11.57 -7.97
CA ILE A 62 -5.53 -11.07 -8.29
C ILE A 62 -4.56 -11.44 -7.17
N THR A 63 -3.30 -11.68 -7.53
CA THR A 63 -2.20 -11.77 -6.55
C THR A 63 -1.57 -10.41 -6.39
N VAL A 64 -1.46 -9.93 -5.17
CA VAL A 64 -0.88 -8.63 -4.84
C VAL A 64 0.34 -8.77 -3.93
N GLU A 65 1.27 -7.82 -4.05
CA GLU A 65 2.43 -7.67 -3.17
C GLU A 65 2.40 -6.26 -2.61
N GLU A 66 2.45 -6.15 -1.29
CA GLU A 66 2.53 -4.86 -0.61
C GLU A 66 4.00 -4.46 -0.44
N GLN A 67 4.29 -3.17 -0.64
CA GLN A 67 5.59 -2.58 -0.42
C GLN A 67 5.45 -1.19 0.18
N ASP A 68 5.96 -1.04 1.39
CA ASP A 68 6.13 0.21 2.13
C ASP A 68 7.62 0.49 2.40
N GLU A 69 7.91 1.54 3.16
CA GLU A 69 9.28 1.92 3.55
C GLU A 69 9.93 0.93 4.53
N GLU A 70 9.14 0.13 5.25
CA GLU A 70 9.59 -0.88 6.21
C GLU A 70 9.46 -2.31 5.66
N TYR A 71 9.50 -2.46 4.34
CA TYR A 71 9.42 -3.77 3.67
C TYR A 71 8.16 -4.56 3.99
N GLY A 72 7.02 -3.87 4.10
CA GLY A 72 5.73 -4.47 4.38
C GLY A 72 5.38 -4.59 5.85
N ALA A 73 6.20 -4.07 6.76
CA ALA A 73 5.94 -4.14 8.19
C ALA A 73 4.83 -3.18 8.65
N LEU A 74 4.49 -2.18 7.84
CA LEU A 74 3.42 -1.24 8.13
C LEU A 74 2.05 -1.70 7.63
N LEU A 75 1.95 -2.79 6.90
CA LEU A 75 0.67 -3.32 6.43
C LEU A 75 -0.28 -3.58 7.61
N ASP A 76 -1.44 -2.94 7.59
CA ASP A 76 -2.54 -3.21 8.52
C ASP A 76 -3.63 -4.01 7.80
N VAL A 77 -4.33 -3.38 6.86
CA VAL A 77 -5.40 -4.04 6.10
C VAL A 77 -5.40 -3.64 4.63
N VAL A 78 -5.97 -4.50 3.80
CA VAL A 78 -6.39 -4.20 2.44
C VAL A 78 -7.90 -4.34 2.34
N ASN A 79 -8.59 -3.22 2.13
CA ASN A 79 -10.02 -3.16 1.90
C ASN A 79 -10.33 -3.35 0.41
N VAL A 80 -11.30 -4.19 0.11
CA VAL A 80 -11.77 -4.42 -1.25
C VAL A 80 -13.18 -3.87 -1.38
N TYR A 81 -13.33 -2.91 -2.27
CA TYR A 81 -14.61 -2.26 -2.59
C TYR A 81 -15.09 -2.68 -3.97
N THR A 82 -16.38 -2.67 -4.18
CA THR A 82 -16.97 -2.86 -5.49
C THR A 82 -18.02 -1.79 -5.80
N THR A 83 -18.09 -1.40 -7.08
CA THR A 83 -19.17 -0.59 -7.66
C THR A 83 -19.88 -1.44 -8.69
N TYR A 84 -21.21 -1.41 -8.70
CA TYR A 84 -22.01 -2.10 -9.72
C TYR A 84 -22.57 -1.14 -10.75
N THR A 85 -22.37 -1.47 -12.02
CA THR A 85 -22.95 -0.74 -13.15
C THR A 85 -23.91 -1.64 -13.91
N ASP A 86 -25.18 -1.26 -13.92
CA ASP A 86 -26.22 -1.88 -14.74
C ASP A 86 -26.11 -1.35 -16.18
N ASN A 87 -25.65 -2.19 -17.08
CA ASN A 87 -25.56 -1.87 -18.51
C ASN A 87 -26.80 -2.36 -19.33
N ASN A 88 -27.75 -3.00 -18.66
CA ASN A 88 -28.98 -3.47 -19.27
C ASN A 88 -30.14 -2.45 -19.24
N GLY A 89 -29.89 -1.28 -18.62
CA GLY A 89 -30.86 -0.17 -18.59
C GLY A 89 -32.01 -0.35 -17.61
N ASN A 90 -31.86 -1.23 -16.60
CA ASN A 90 -32.89 -1.45 -15.57
C ASN A 90 -32.80 -0.37 -14.45
N GLY A 91 -31.80 0.51 -14.49
CA GLY A 91 -31.62 1.59 -13.52
C GLY A 91 -31.12 1.13 -12.14
N ASN A 92 -30.46 -0.03 -12.06
CA ASN A 92 -30.04 -0.68 -10.81
C ASN A 92 -28.58 -0.45 -10.44
N SER A 93 -27.87 0.47 -11.10
CA SER A 93 -26.48 0.79 -10.74
C SER A 93 -26.37 1.19 -9.28
N GLN A 94 -25.35 0.69 -8.61
CA GLN A 94 -25.13 0.90 -7.18
C GLN A 94 -23.77 1.56 -6.91
N PRO A 95 -23.70 2.45 -5.92
CA PRO A 95 -22.48 3.09 -5.52
C PRO A 95 -21.50 2.08 -4.94
N GLU A 96 -20.27 2.53 -4.71
CA GLU A 96 -19.22 1.73 -4.11
C GLU A 96 -19.60 1.24 -2.71
N ALA A 97 -19.34 -0.04 -2.45
CA ALA A 97 -19.52 -0.67 -1.15
C ALA A 97 -18.33 -1.55 -0.79
N LEU A 98 -18.01 -1.63 0.50
CA LEU A 98 -16.99 -2.56 1.02
C LEU A 98 -17.49 -3.98 0.90
N VAL A 99 -16.69 -4.85 0.26
CA VAL A 99 -16.97 -6.27 0.10
C VAL A 99 -16.25 -7.09 1.14
N LYS A 100 -14.95 -6.84 1.31
CA LYS A 100 -14.08 -7.67 2.13
C LYS A 100 -12.87 -6.89 2.61
N THR A 101 -12.35 -7.29 3.78
CA THR A 101 -11.10 -6.77 4.33
C THR A 101 -10.13 -7.94 4.51
N TYR A 102 -8.91 -7.78 4.02
CA TYR A 102 -7.78 -8.65 4.28
C TYR A 102 -6.88 -8.00 5.31
N THR A 103 -6.54 -8.71 6.36
CA THR A 103 -5.62 -8.24 7.39
C THR A 103 -4.18 -8.62 7.05
N ALA A 104 -3.19 -8.05 7.72
CA ALA A 104 -1.79 -8.45 7.56
C ALA A 104 -1.59 -9.97 7.78
N GLY A 105 -2.42 -10.60 8.62
CA GLY A 105 -2.38 -12.06 8.87
C GLY A 105 -2.82 -12.93 7.68
N ASP A 106 -3.50 -12.36 6.69
CA ASP A 106 -3.91 -13.04 5.45
C ASP A 106 -2.80 -13.04 4.39
N PHE A 107 -1.69 -12.32 4.64
CA PHE A 107 -0.54 -12.23 3.76
C PHE A 107 0.56 -13.20 4.20
N THR A 108 1.30 -13.71 3.23
CA THR A 108 2.51 -14.52 3.43
C THR A 108 3.71 -13.80 2.84
N ILE A 109 4.91 -14.09 3.37
CA ILE A 109 6.12 -13.48 2.83
C ILE A 109 6.50 -14.16 1.52
N GLY A 110 6.54 -13.39 0.45
CA GLY A 110 6.94 -13.85 -0.88
C GLY A 110 8.45 -13.90 -1.08
N ASP A 111 8.88 -14.26 -2.29
CA ASP A 111 10.30 -14.49 -2.65
C ASP A 111 11.19 -13.24 -2.46
N LYS A 112 10.60 -12.05 -2.49
CA LYS A 112 11.33 -10.78 -2.29
C LYS A 112 11.36 -10.32 -0.85
N GLY A 113 10.81 -11.09 0.08
CA GLY A 113 10.70 -10.72 1.49
C GLY A 113 9.55 -9.74 1.79
N LEU A 114 8.63 -9.54 0.84
CA LEU A 114 7.48 -8.64 0.95
C LEU A 114 6.18 -9.43 1.18
N PRO A 115 5.16 -8.84 1.84
CA PRO A 115 3.85 -9.47 2.01
C PRO A 115 3.13 -9.68 0.68
N VAL A 116 2.66 -10.90 0.44
CA VAL A 116 1.92 -11.31 -0.76
C VAL A 116 0.63 -12.01 -0.36
N ALA A 117 -0.46 -11.72 -1.04
CA ALA A 117 -1.75 -12.41 -0.87
C ALA A 117 -2.52 -12.53 -2.17
N ASP A 118 -3.38 -13.54 -2.25
CA ASP A 118 -4.41 -13.65 -3.26
C ASP A 118 -5.68 -12.94 -2.77
N ILE A 119 -6.04 -11.86 -3.44
CA ILE A 119 -7.27 -11.12 -3.18
C ILE A 119 -8.36 -11.72 -4.05
N MET A 120 -9.36 -12.33 -3.43
CA MET A 120 -10.46 -12.99 -4.13
C MET A 120 -11.81 -12.48 -3.61
N VAL A 121 -12.71 -12.17 -4.56
CA VAL A 121 -14.11 -11.79 -4.30
C VAL A 121 -15.00 -12.62 -5.19
N THR A 122 -15.93 -13.34 -4.59
CA THR A 122 -16.95 -14.09 -5.35
C THR A 122 -18.04 -13.17 -5.89
N LEU A 123 -18.74 -13.60 -6.94
CA LEU A 123 -19.91 -12.89 -7.45
C LEU A 123 -20.99 -12.72 -6.39
N GLY A 124 -21.19 -13.74 -5.55
CA GLY A 124 -22.13 -13.70 -4.44
C GLY A 124 -21.75 -12.65 -3.38
N GLU A 125 -20.47 -12.55 -2.99
CA GLU A 125 -19.98 -11.50 -2.09
C GLU A 125 -20.15 -10.11 -2.68
N ALA A 126 -19.76 -9.91 -3.95
CA ALA A 126 -19.86 -8.62 -4.64
C ALA A 126 -21.33 -8.17 -4.75
N SER A 127 -22.24 -9.03 -5.20
CA SER A 127 -23.66 -8.70 -5.34
C SER A 127 -24.34 -8.41 -4.01
N THR A 128 -23.96 -9.13 -2.96
CA THR A 128 -24.47 -8.91 -1.61
C THR A 128 -24.02 -7.55 -1.06
N ALA A 129 -22.76 -7.19 -1.26
CA ALA A 129 -22.19 -5.95 -0.76
C ALA A 129 -22.91 -4.72 -1.36
N VAL A 130 -23.21 -4.74 -2.65
CA VAL A 130 -23.93 -3.64 -3.31
C VAL A 130 -25.46 -3.79 -3.26
N GLY A 131 -26.00 -4.87 -2.70
CA GLY A 131 -27.43 -5.10 -2.56
C GLY A 131 -28.14 -5.39 -3.89
N VAL A 132 -27.44 -6.00 -4.87
CA VAL A 132 -27.98 -6.35 -6.20
C VAL A 132 -28.19 -7.86 -6.30
N PRO A 133 -29.41 -8.38 -6.01
CA PRO A 133 -29.69 -9.81 -6.09
C PRO A 133 -29.81 -10.34 -7.53
N ASN A 134 -30.11 -9.45 -8.48
CA ASN A 134 -30.31 -9.78 -9.89
C ASN A 134 -29.34 -8.98 -10.74
N TYR A 135 -28.43 -9.66 -11.39
CA TYR A 135 -27.46 -9.12 -12.35
C TYR A 135 -27.62 -9.81 -13.70
N GLY A 136 -27.26 -9.15 -14.78
CA GLY A 136 -27.46 -9.61 -16.15
C GLY A 136 -26.17 -9.69 -16.96
N VAL A 137 -26.29 -10.26 -18.14
CA VAL A 137 -25.18 -10.28 -19.11
C VAL A 137 -24.83 -8.85 -19.50
N GLY A 138 -23.55 -8.50 -19.42
CA GLY A 138 -23.05 -7.17 -19.75
C GLY A 138 -22.96 -6.20 -18.58
N ASP A 139 -23.52 -6.53 -17.43
CA ASP A 139 -23.32 -5.74 -16.22
C ASP A 139 -21.87 -5.81 -15.72
N ASN A 140 -21.44 -4.79 -14.98
CA ASN A 140 -20.04 -4.65 -14.57
C ASN A 140 -19.93 -4.46 -13.07
N TYR A 141 -19.00 -5.22 -12.47
CA TYR A 141 -18.49 -5.01 -11.11
C TYR A 141 -17.07 -4.46 -11.20
N LYS A 142 -16.87 -3.21 -10.78
CA LYS A 142 -15.56 -2.57 -10.74
C LYS A 142 -14.98 -2.72 -9.35
N MET A 143 -13.81 -3.37 -9.25
CA MET A 143 -13.12 -3.56 -7.99
C MET A 143 -12.11 -2.43 -7.74
N ARG A 144 -12.06 -1.92 -6.52
CA ARG A 144 -11.05 -1.00 -6.02
C ARG A 144 -10.44 -1.56 -4.73
N LEU A 145 -9.14 -1.49 -4.63
CA LEU A 145 -8.41 -1.86 -3.42
C LEU A 145 -7.91 -0.59 -2.71
N GLU A 146 -7.95 -0.63 -1.40
CA GLU A 146 -7.39 0.39 -0.53
C GLU A 146 -6.44 -0.27 0.47
N LEU A 147 -5.17 0.08 0.38
CA LEU A 147 -4.15 -0.29 1.35
C LEU A 147 -4.20 0.68 2.52
N VAL A 148 -4.30 0.17 3.73
CA VAL A 148 -4.22 0.95 4.97
C VAL A 148 -3.01 0.47 5.77
N LEU A 149 -2.22 1.42 6.26
CA LEU A 149 -1.05 1.15 7.07
C LEU A 149 -1.36 1.31 8.57
N THR A 150 -0.55 0.70 9.41
CA THR A 150 -0.67 0.75 10.88
C THR A 150 -0.53 2.15 11.46
N ASP A 151 0.08 3.08 10.73
CA ASP A 151 0.19 4.50 11.08
C ASP A 151 -1.04 5.35 10.65
N GLY A 152 -2.04 4.70 10.02
CA GLY A 152 -3.29 5.33 9.58
C GLY A 152 -3.25 5.95 8.19
N ARG A 153 -2.11 5.94 7.48
CA ARG A 153 -2.05 6.35 6.07
C ARG A 153 -2.81 5.35 5.20
N SER A 154 -3.49 5.83 4.17
CA SER A 154 -4.18 4.96 3.21
C SER A 154 -3.84 5.31 1.76
N PHE A 155 -3.76 4.29 0.92
CA PHE A 155 -3.40 4.40 -0.49
C PHE A 155 -4.40 3.59 -1.32
N SER A 156 -4.97 4.22 -2.32
CA SER A 156 -5.87 3.52 -3.25
C SER A 156 -5.57 3.92 -4.68
N SER A 157 -5.69 2.97 -5.61
CA SER A 157 -5.73 3.33 -7.02
C SER A 157 -7.08 3.94 -7.33
N SER A 158 -7.12 5.23 -7.65
CA SER A 158 -8.27 5.78 -8.35
C SER A 158 -8.29 5.17 -9.75
N SER A 159 -9.15 4.19 -9.97
CA SER A 159 -9.41 3.76 -11.34
C SER A 159 -10.26 4.85 -12.00
N THR A 160 -9.63 5.64 -12.86
CA THR A 160 -10.31 6.46 -13.85
C THR A 160 -10.99 5.58 -14.89
#